data_7cebef2ffdf87893896e4667c4640d80
#
_entry.id   7cebef2ffdf87893896e4667c4640d80
#
_cell.length_a   1.000
_cell.length_b   1.000
_cell.length_c   1.000
_cell.angle_alpha   90.00
_cell.angle_beta   90.00
_cell.angle_gamma   90.00
#
_symmetry.space_group_name_H-M   'P 1'
#
loop_
_entity.id
_entity.type
_entity.pdbx_description
1 polymer ?
#
loop_
_entity_poly.entity_id
_entity_poly.type
_entity_poly.pdbx_seq_one_letter_code
_entity_poly.pdbx_strand_id
1 'polypeptide(L)'
;MARKKPRELYAWIAKNHDASSIALCCAALGVRREGYYDWQKRPCRRERDEALVSALKEVRDEHPAYGVRSMIEALSERLKPSYGKGYIICREYGLLQKRRKPHGITKANPKALPAEDLLKGDFKSETPNTKWLTDITEMKCLDGKLYLCAVLDCFDASIVGFSMDINMKTPLCTSALNSAVKRYGKTEGLIVHSDRGSQFTSHLFRETLANKGFRQSMGRTGNCFDNARMESFFATLKKDLIYRLPVYKMNRAEVRHYIFEWTETYYNRKRRHTSNEQNLPPLVKRKLFQEQIQAAA
;
A
#
# COMPACT_ATOMS: atom_id res chain seq x y z
N MET A 1 28.12 26.74 -26.10
CA MET A 1 26.80 26.37 -26.70
C MET A 1 26.54 24.90 -26.49
N ALA A 2 25.45 24.54 -25.83
CA ALA A 2 25.10 23.14 -25.59
C ALA A 2 24.77 22.45 -26.93
N ARG A 3 25.44 21.34 -27.25
CA ARG A 3 25.19 20.55 -28.47
C ARG A 3 23.76 20.02 -28.40
N LYS A 4 22.87 20.51 -29.27
CA LYS A 4 21.50 19.98 -29.39
C LYS A 4 21.57 18.48 -29.73
N LYS A 5 20.66 17.70 -29.12
CA LYS A 5 20.58 16.24 -29.35
C LYS A 5 20.11 15.97 -30.79
N PRO A 6 20.62 14.94 -31.49
CA PRO A 6 20.22 14.64 -32.87
C PRO A 6 18.71 14.61 -33.12
N ARG A 7 17.91 14.14 -32.14
CA ARG A 7 16.45 14.16 -32.19
C ARG A 7 15.82 15.54 -32.30
N GLU A 8 16.39 16.52 -31.62
CA GLU A 8 15.90 17.92 -31.66
C GLU A 8 16.19 18.55 -33.03
N LEU A 9 17.33 18.17 -33.63
CA LEU A 9 17.70 18.61 -34.96
C LEU A 9 16.80 17.96 -36.02
N TYR A 10 16.48 16.68 -35.91
CA TYR A 10 15.52 16.01 -36.82
C TYR A 10 14.11 16.61 -36.72
N ALA A 11 13.64 16.92 -35.52
CA ALA A 11 12.35 17.59 -35.32
C ALA A 11 12.34 19.01 -35.94
N TRP A 12 13.46 19.72 -35.87
CA TRP A 12 13.61 21.01 -36.52
C TRP A 12 13.59 20.87 -38.06
N ILE A 13 14.34 19.90 -38.62
CA ILE A 13 14.33 19.60 -40.06
C ILE A 13 12.89 19.33 -40.53
N ALA A 14 12.15 18.45 -39.82
CA ALA A 14 10.76 18.09 -40.18
C ALA A 14 9.82 19.29 -40.26
N LYS A 15 10.05 20.34 -39.47
CA LYS A 15 9.24 21.56 -39.46
C LYS A 15 9.64 22.60 -40.50
N ASN A 16 10.90 22.56 -40.99
CA ASN A 16 11.49 23.67 -41.76
C ASN A 16 12.07 23.23 -43.11
N HIS A 17 11.86 21.99 -43.55
CA HIS A 17 12.42 21.50 -44.81
C HIS A 17 11.72 22.01 -46.07
N ASP A 18 10.56 22.67 -45.95
CA ASP A 18 9.77 23.17 -47.09
C ASP A 18 10.54 24.18 -47.92
N ALA A 19 11.50 24.87 -47.33
CA ALA A 19 12.39 25.85 -48.00
C ALA A 19 13.71 25.30 -48.53
N SER A 20 14.05 24.05 -48.23
CA SER A 20 15.35 23.44 -48.57
C SER A 20 15.29 21.95 -48.62
N SER A 21 16.11 21.26 -49.45
CA SER A 21 16.15 19.83 -49.48
C SER A 21 16.58 19.24 -48.10
N ILE A 22 15.99 18.12 -47.71
CA ILE A 22 16.33 17.41 -46.47
C ILE A 22 17.83 17.11 -46.41
N ALA A 23 18.46 16.81 -47.57
CA ALA A 23 19.90 16.56 -47.65
C ALA A 23 20.74 17.77 -47.24
N LEU A 24 20.36 18.97 -47.69
CA LEU A 24 21.02 20.22 -47.34
C LEU A 24 20.84 20.56 -45.85
N CYS A 25 19.65 20.38 -45.32
CA CYS A 25 19.39 20.58 -43.91
C CYS A 25 20.20 19.63 -43.00
N CYS A 26 20.27 18.36 -43.38
CA CYS A 26 21.08 17.37 -42.64
C CYS A 26 22.58 17.72 -42.69
N ALA A 27 23.10 18.11 -43.84
CA ALA A 27 24.52 18.51 -44.01
C ALA A 27 24.83 19.76 -43.18
N ALA A 28 23.94 20.79 -43.22
CA ALA A 28 24.15 22.04 -42.49
C ALA A 28 24.11 21.84 -40.97
N LEU A 29 23.31 20.89 -40.46
CA LEU A 29 23.17 20.59 -39.05
C LEU A 29 24.10 19.46 -38.56
N GLY A 30 24.94 18.90 -39.44
CA GLY A 30 25.90 17.84 -39.12
C GLY A 30 25.26 16.54 -38.66
N VAL A 31 24.06 16.18 -39.21
CA VAL A 31 23.35 14.95 -38.90
C VAL A 31 23.27 14.04 -40.13
N ARG A 32 23.18 12.71 -39.90
CA ARG A 32 23.07 11.74 -40.99
C ARG A 32 21.68 11.74 -41.60
N ARG A 33 21.55 11.81 -42.90
CA ARG A 33 20.28 11.78 -43.65
C ARG A 33 19.50 10.47 -43.38
N GLU A 34 20.18 9.35 -43.36
CA GLU A 34 19.59 8.04 -42.99
C GLU A 34 18.97 8.07 -41.61
N GLY A 35 19.70 8.66 -40.63
CA GLY A 35 19.17 8.84 -39.27
C GLY A 35 17.90 9.69 -39.17
N TYR A 36 17.73 10.66 -40.09
CA TYR A 36 16.50 11.44 -40.20
C TYR A 36 15.33 10.57 -40.68
N TYR A 37 15.49 9.79 -41.75
CA TYR A 37 14.43 8.91 -42.23
C TYR A 37 14.11 7.79 -41.27
N ASP A 38 15.10 7.23 -40.57
CA ASP A 38 14.88 6.28 -39.49
C ASP A 38 14.10 6.88 -38.33
N TRP A 39 14.41 8.15 -37.98
CA TRP A 39 13.66 8.88 -36.97
C TRP A 39 12.21 9.13 -37.43
N GLN A 40 12.01 9.51 -38.68
CA GLN A 40 10.68 9.76 -39.26
C GLN A 40 9.83 8.49 -39.34
N LYS A 41 10.41 7.36 -39.67
CA LYS A 41 9.73 6.04 -39.70
C LYS A 41 9.42 5.48 -38.31
N ARG A 42 10.08 5.99 -37.26
CA ARG A 42 9.81 5.53 -35.90
C ARG A 42 8.49 6.11 -35.41
N PRO A 43 7.49 5.27 -35.06
CA PRO A 43 6.27 5.76 -34.49
C PRO A 43 6.52 6.64 -33.28
N CYS A 44 5.73 7.68 -33.09
CA CYS A 44 5.84 8.56 -31.93
C CYS A 44 5.88 7.70 -30.65
N ARG A 45 6.68 8.11 -29.69
CA ARG A 45 6.77 7.38 -28.40
C ARG A 45 5.39 7.21 -27.76
N ARG A 46 4.49 8.19 -27.92
CA ARG A 46 3.13 8.14 -27.44
C ARG A 46 2.33 7.01 -28.09
N GLU A 47 2.36 6.89 -29.41
CA GLU A 47 1.65 5.82 -30.17
C GLU A 47 2.13 4.41 -29.80
N ARG A 48 3.44 4.23 -29.60
CA ARG A 48 4.02 2.93 -29.21
C ARG A 48 3.67 2.51 -27.78
N ASP A 49 3.37 3.47 -26.94
CA ASP A 49 3.12 3.23 -25.52
C ASP A 49 1.62 3.31 -25.16
N GLU A 50 0.72 3.57 -26.13
CA GLU A 50 -0.73 3.74 -25.88
C GLU A 50 -1.36 2.57 -25.14
N ALA A 51 -1.12 1.34 -25.58
CA ALA A 51 -1.64 0.15 -24.91
C ALA A 51 -1.12 0.02 -23.48
N LEU A 52 0.16 0.35 -23.25
CA LEU A 52 0.76 0.35 -21.92
C LEU A 52 0.20 1.47 -21.03
N VAL A 53 -0.03 2.65 -21.60
CA VAL A 53 -0.64 3.79 -20.89
C VAL A 53 -2.06 3.45 -20.48
N SER A 54 -2.86 2.87 -21.39
CA SER A 54 -4.24 2.43 -21.09
C SER A 54 -4.24 1.41 -19.95
N ALA A 55 -3.45 0.36 -20.06
CA ALA A 55 -3.35 -0.67 -19.04
C ALA A 55 -2.89 -0.12 -17.67
N LEU A 56 -1.91 0.83 -17.65
CA LEU A 56 -1.48 1.47 -16.40
C LEU A 56 -2.57 2.38 -15.80
N LYS A 57 -3.41 3.02 -16.60
CA LYS A 57 -4.57 3.79 -16.12
C LYS A 57 -5.61 2.86 -15.50
N GLU A 58 -5.96 1.77 -16.16
CA GLU A 58 -6.88 0.76 -15.64
C GLU A 58 -6.40 0.20 -14.29
N VAL A 59 -5.12 -0.20 -14.20
CA VAL A 59 -4.51 -0.64 -12.93
C VAL A 59 -4.57 0.46 -11.87
N ARG A 60 -4.37 1.75 -12.24
CA ARG A 60 -4.47 2.87 -11.29
C ARG A 60 -5.88 3.06 -10.78
N ASP A 61 -6.88 2.91 -11.64
CA ASP A 61 -8.29 3.07 -11.27
C ASP A 61 -8.78 1.92 -10.40
N GLU A 62 -8.35 0.70 -10.69
CA GLU A 62 -8.67 -0.49 -9.90
C GLU A 62 -7.91 -0.53 -8.58
N HIS A 63 -6.64 -0.09 -8.58
CA HIS A 63 -5.73 -0.17 -7.43
C HIS A 63 -5.07 1.19 -7.08
N PRO A 64 -5.80 2.14 -6.51
CA PRO A 64 -5.31 3.51 -6.28
C PRO A 64 -4.11 3.62 -5.33
N ALA A 65 -3.92 2.66 -4.42
CA ALA A 65 -2.77 2.66 -3.50
C ALA A 65 -1.49 2.08 -4.10
N TYR A 66 -1.54 1.44 -5.29
CA TYR A 66 -0.36 0.84 -5.87
C TYR A 66 0.71 1.89 -6.22
N GLY A 67 1.95 1.62 -5.82
CA GLY A 67 3.13 2.32 -6.34
C GLY A 67 3.45 1.85 -7.76
N VAL A 68 4.35 2.56 -8.45
CA VAL A 68 4.74 2.23 -9.84
C VAL A 68 5.16 0.76 -9.99
N ARG A 69 5.94 0.21 -9.05
CA ARG A 69 6.39 -1.19 -9.09
C ARG A 69 5.20 -2.16 -9.04
N SER A 70 4.27 -1.96 -8.10
CA SER A 70 3.08 -2.80 -7.98
C SER A 70 2.14 -2.67 -9.19
N MET A 71 2.07 -1.49 -9.81
CA MET A 71 1.31 -1.29 -11.05
C MET A 71 1.92 -2.10 -12.20
N ILE A 72 3.24 -2.08 -12.35
CA ILE A 72 3.94 -2.86 -13.37
C ILE A 72 3.72 -4.36 -13.16
N GLU A 73 3.81 -4.84 -11.91
CA GLU A 73 3.58 -6.24 -11.57
C GLU A 73 2.14 -6.71 -11.80
N ALA A 74 1.18 -5.81 -11.78
CA ALA A 74 -0.22 -6.11 -12.08
C ALA A 74 -0.52 -6.24 -13.59
N LEU A 75 0.38 -5.78 -14.45
CA LEU A 75 0.23 -5.90 -15.91
C LEU A 75 0.45 -7.34 -16.37
N SER A 76 -0.14 -7.69 -17.53
CA SER A 76 0.17 -8.94 -18.22
C SER A 76 1.65 -8.98 -18.64
N GLU A 77 2.27 -10.16 -18.68
CA GLU A 77 3.69 -10.33 -19.03
C GLU A 77 4.08 -9.62 -20.33
N ARG A 78 3.21 -9.64 -21.32
CA ARG A 78 3.42 -9.01 -22.63
C ARG A 78 3.58 -7.48 -22.56
N LEU A 79 2.95 -6.84 -21.56
CA LEU A 79 2.92 -5.38 -21.41
C LEU A 79 3.88 -4.88 -20.34
N LYS A 80 4.52 -5.74 -19.55
CA LYS A 80 5.42 -5.33 -18.46
C LYS A 80 6.60 -4.52 -18.97
N PRO A 81 6.70 -3.23 -18.63
CA PRO A 81 7.86 -2.42 -18.99
C PRO A 81 8.98 -2.60 -17.94
N SER A 82 10.19 -2.15 -18.28
CA SER A 82 11.20 -1.89 -17.25
C SER A 82 10.70 -0.82 -16.27
N TYR A 83 11.19 -0.86 -15.02
CA TYR A 83 10.81 0.10 -13.99
C TYR A 83 10.98 1.57 -14.45
N GLY A 84 12.12 1.88 -15.07
CA GLY A 84 12.42 3.23 -15.57
C GLY A 84 11.39 3.71 -16.60
N LYS A 85 11.00 2.85 -17.55
CA LYS A 85 9.97 3.17 -18.54
C LYS A 85 8.61 3.37 -17.88
N GLY A 86 8.21 2.46 -17.01
CA GLY A 86 6.94 2.55 -16.26
C GLY A 86 6.85 3.81 -15.40
N TYR A 87 7.94 4.16 -14.70
CA TYR A 87 8.00 5.38 -13.89
C TYR A 87 7.84 6.66 -14.72
N ILE A 88 8.51 6.73 -15.89
CA ILE A 88 8.41 7.89 -16.79
C ILE A 88 6.97 8.05 -17.28
N ILE A 89 6.33 6.97 -17.72
CA ILE A 89 4.94 6.99 -18.17
C ILE A 89 4.02 7.42 -17.03
N CYS A 90 4.13 6.82 -15.85
CA CYS A 90 3.32 7.20 -14.69
C CYS A 90 3.48 8.68 -14.32
N ARG A 91 4.68 9.26 -14.46
CA ARG A 91 4.94 10.68 -14.22
C ARG A 91 4.31 11.56 -15.30
N GLU A 92 4.47 11.23 -16.57
CA GLU A 92 3.97 12.01 -17.71
C GLU A 92 2.44 12.04 -17.75
N TYR A 93 1.78 10.95 -17.36
CA TYR A 93 0.32 10.84 -17.34
C TYR A 93 -0.33 11.11 -15.97
N GLY A 94 0.44 11.63 -15.01
CA GLY A 94 -0.09 12.01 -13.68
C GLY A 94 -0.54 10.83 -12.81
N LEU A 95 -0.05 9.61 -13.10
CA LEU A 95 -0.40 8.39 -12.38
C LEU A 95 0.40 8.19 -11.09
N LEU A 96 1.33 9.10 -10.74
CA LEU A 96 2.08 9.03 -9.50
C LEU A 96 1.20 9.41 -8.30
N GLN A 97 1.39 8.71 -7.18
CA GLN A 97 0.68 9.04 -5.95
C GLN A 97 1.19 10.34 -5.32
N LYS A 98 0.27 11.20 -4.87
CA LYS A 98 0.60 12.38 -4.07
C LYS A 98 0.96 11.95 -2.63
N ARG A 99 2.12 12.40 -2.14
CA ARG A 99 2.52 12.18 -0.74
C ARG A 99 1.71 13.10 0.17
N ARG A 100 1.12 12.54 1.23
CA ARG A 100 0.48 13.30 2.31
C ARG A 100 1.30 13.12 3.58
N LYS A 101 1.40 14.18 4.40
CA LYS A 101 2.08 14.11 5.70
C LYS A 101 1.22 13.27 6.66
N PRO A 102 1.78 12.25 7.34
CA PRO A 102 1.05 11.52 8.37
C PRO A 102 0.81 12.41 9.60
N HIS A 103 -0.34 12.24 10.24
CA HIS A 103 -0.66 12.84 11.54
C HIS A 103 -0.86 11.72 12.55
N GLY A 104 -0.03 11.69 13.61
CA GLY A 104 -0.24 10.80 14.75
C GLY A 104 -1.49 11.23 15.54
N ILE A 105 -2.30 10.25 15.94
CA ILE A 105 -3.54 10.48 16.72
C ILE A 105 -3.46 9.94 18.14
N THR A 106 -2.56 9.01 18.41
CA THR A 106 -2.33 8.42 19.74
C THR A 106 -1.35 9.26 20.55
N LYS A 107 -1.63 9.41 21.85
CA LYS A 107 -0.70 10.05 22.80
C LYS A 107 -0.17 8.99 23.76
N ALA A 108 1.14 8.94 23.91
CA ALA A 108 1.77 8.08 24.91
C ALA A 108 1.35 8.51 26.33
N ASN A 109 1.10 7.54 27.20
CA ASN A 109 0.91 7.81 28.63
C ASN A 109 2.28 7.77 29.32
N PRO A 110 2.83 8.93 29.78
CA PRO A 110 4.15 8.98 30.39
C PRO A 110 4.25 8.25 31.74
N LYS A 111 3.12 7.98 32.39
CA LYS A 111 3.05 7.29 33.69
C LYS A 111 2.87 5.77 33.56
N ALA A 112 2.60 5.25 32.36
CA ALA A 112 2.39 3.82 32.19
C ALA A 112 3.75 3.13 31.97
N LEU A 113 3.97 2.02 32.68
CA LEU A 113 5.11 1.13 32.41
C LEU A 113 4.86 0.44 31.05
N PRO A 114 5.69 0.69 30.02
CA PRO A 114 5.53 0.04 28.74
C PRO A 114 5.94 -1.44 28.85
N ALA A 115 5.32 -2.30 28.03
CA ALA A 115 5.83 -3.65 27.85
C ALA A 115 7.15 -3.64 27.06
N GLU A 116 7.93 -4.72 27.20
CA GLU A 116 9.17 -4.91 26.45
C GLU A 116 8.90 -5.00 24.94
N ASP A 117 9.83 -4.52 24.13
CA ASP A 117 9.82 -4.76 22.68
C ASP A 117 10.32 -6.17 22.38
N LEU A 118 9.40 -7.11 22.25
CA LEU A 118 9.69 -8.51 21.93
C LEU A 118 10.01 -8.73 20.45
N LEU A 119 9.59 -7.83 19.57
CA LEU A 119 9.81 -7.98 18.13
C LEU A 119 11.17 -7.45 17.68
N LYS A 120 11.70 -6.42 18.34
CA LYS A 120 13.02 -5.80 18.03
C LYS A 120 13.21 -5.51 16.54
N GLY A 121 12.12 -5.13 15.85
CA GLY A 121 12.10 -4.86 14.40
C GLY A 121 11.94 -6.10 13.52
N ASP A 122 11.85 -7.31 14.07
CA ASP A 122 11.56 -8.53 13.30
C ASP A 122 10.04 -8.76 13.19
N PHE A 123 9.48 -8.28 12.09
CA PHE A 123 8.08 -8.46 11.72
C PHE A 123 7.84 -9.66 10.79
N LYS A 124 8.81 -10.53 10.60
CA LYS A 124 8.61 -11.76 9.85
C LYS A 124 8.00 -12.83 10.74
N SER A 125 7.13 -13.65 10.19
CA SER A 125 6.56 -14.82 10.82
C SER A 125 6.50 -15.95 9.81
N GLU A 126 6.91 -17.15 10.21
CA GLU A 126 6.90 -18.35 9.36
C GLU A 126 5.53 -19.05 9.40
N THR A 127 4.79 -18.83 10.47
CA THR A 127 3.48 -19.43 10.70
C THR A 127 2.43 -18.37 11.04
N PRO A 128 1.16 -18.57 10.67
CA PRO A 128 0.09 -17.66 11.04
C PRO A 128 -0.17 -17.65 12.56
N ASN A 129 -0.71 -16.54 13.04
CA ASN A 129 -1.14 -16.35 14.43
C ASN A 129 -0.03 -16.46 15.49
N THR A 130 1.20 -16.07 15.15
CA THR A 130 2.33 -16.00 16.08
C THR A 130 2.69 -14.58 16.48
N LYS A 131 2.58 -13.63 15.54
CA LYS A 131 2.85 -12.20 15.76
C LYS A 131 1.73 -11.38 15.14
N TRP A 132 0.99 -10.66 15.95
CA TRP A 132 -0.03 -9.70 15.52
C TRP A 132 0.40 -8.27 15.83
N LEU A 133 0.13 -7.37 14.90
CA LEU A 133 0.31 -5.92 15.07
C LEU A 133 -1.06 -5.27 15.22
N THR A 134 -1.17 -4.26 16.06
CA THR A 134 -2.41 -3.50 16.23
C THR A 134 -2.14 -2.01 16.32
N ASP A 135 -3.07 -1.22 15.79
CA ASP A 135 -3.02 0.23 15.82
C ASP A 135 -4.40 0.82 15.54
N ILE A 136 -4.55 2.13 15.76
CA ILE A 136 -5.79 2.86 15.60
C ILE A 136 -5.64 3.94 14.54
N THR A 137 -6.67 4.14 13.74
CA THR A 137 -6.78 5.31 12.84
C THR A 137 -8.13 6.00 13.00
N GLU A 138 -8.21 7.29 12.62
CA GLU A 138 -9.47 8.04 12.63
C GLU A 138 -9.87 8.48 11.23
N MET A 139 -11.18 8.60 11.01
CA MET A 139 -11.84 9.21 9.87
C MET A 139 -12.84 10.26 10.35
N LYS A 140 -12.95 11.37 9.59
CA LYS A 140 -13.94 12.42 9.86
C LYS A 140 -15.15 12.18 8.95
N CYS A 141 -16.24 11.74 9.54
CA CYS A 141 -17.54 11.54 8.89
C CYS A 141 -18.46 12.76 9.09
N LEU A 142 -19.61 12.78 8.42
CA LEU A 142 -20.61 13.83 8.54
C LEU A 142 -21.10 14.01 10.00
N ASP A 143 -21.37 12.89 10.67
CA ASP A 143 -21.92 12.81 12.02
C ASP A 143 -20.84 12.68 13.10
N GLY A 144 -19.58 13.00 12.78
CA GLY A 144 -18.46 13.03 13.72
C GLY A 144 -17.31 12.09 13.38
N LYS A 145 -16.46 11.81 14.37
CA LYS A 145 -15.28 10.95 14.17
C LYS A 145 -15.68 9.47 14.25
N LEU A 146 -15.06 8.68 13.39
CA LEU A 146 -15.05 7.23 13.42
C LEU A 146 -13.62 6.75 13.67
N TYR A 147 -13.41 5.89 14.65
CA TYR A 147 -12.13 5.25 14.96
C TYR A 147 -12.17 3.80 14.53
N LEU A 148 -11.09 3.35 13.90
CA LEU A 148 -10.87 1.97 13.50
C LEU A 148 -9.62 1.46 14.20
N CYS A 149 -9.77 0.39 15.00
CA CYS A 149 -8.67 -0.42 15.47
C CYS A 149 -8.61 -1.69 14.61
N ALA A 150 -7.43 -2.03 14.11
CA ALA A 150 -7.21 -3.21 13.29
C ALA A 150 -6.10 -4.08 13.87
N VAL A 151 -6.19 -5.39 13.65
CA VAL A 151 -5.20 -6.40 14.02
C VAL A 151 -4.71 -7.07 12.76
N LEU A 152 -3.40 -6.98 12.48
CA LEU A 152 -2.73 -7.50 11.30
C LEU A 152 -1.82 -8.67 11.68
N ASP A 153 -1.89 -9.78 10.96
CA ASP A 153 -0.98 -10.91 11.12
C ASP A 153 0.31 -10.68 10.35
N CYS A 154 1.44 -10.85 11.02
CA CYS A 154 2.76 -10.68 10.43
C CYS A 154 3.10 -11.75 9.38
N PHE A 155 2.44 -12.91 9.40
CA PHE A 155 2.68 -14.01 8.47
C PHE A 155 2.31 -13.64 7.02
N ASP A 156 1.10 -13.15 6.82
CA ASP A 156 0.53 -12.91 5.49
C ASP A 156 0.06 -11.47 5.25
N ALA A 157 0.17 -10.61 6.26
CA ALA A 157 -0.36 -9.26 6.29
C ALA A 157 -1.90 -9.17 6.21
N SER A 158 -2.64 -10.25 6.54
CA SER A 158 -4.08 -10.20 6.62
C SER A 158 -4.55 -9.38 7.82
N ILE A 159 -5.69 -8.69 7.66
CA ILE A 159 -6.42 -8.14 8.80
C ILE A 159 -7.25 -9.28 9.40
N VAL A 160 -6.78 -9.78 10.53
CA VAL A 160 -7.37 -10.91 11.24
C VAL A 160 -8.55 -10.50 12.11
N GLY A 161 -8.58 -9.24 12.55
CA GLY A 161 -9.68 -8.68 13.31
C GLY A 161 -9.68 -7.17 13.25
N PHE A 162 -10.84 -6.57 13.44
CA PHE A 162 -10.96 -5.12 13.57
C PHE A 162 -12.25 -4.75 14.30
N SER A 163 -12.27 -3.54 14.82
CA SER A 163 -13.46 -2.91 15.43
C SER A 163 -13.50 -1.43 15.11
N MET A 164 -14.70 -0.87 15.07
CA MET A 164 -14.92 0.54 14.81
C MET A 164 -15.84 1.14 15.86
N ASP A 165 -15.48 2.33 16.38
CA ASP A 165 -16.25 3.03 17.41
C ASP A 165 -16.20 4.54 17.18
N ILE A 166 -17.11 5.25 17.88
CA ILE A 166 -17.15 6.71 17.96
C ILE A 166 -16.11 7.26 18.94
N ASN A 167 -15.58 6.41 19.82
CA ASN A 167 -14.60 6.75 20.85
C ASN A 167 -13.31 5.93 20.67
N MET A 168 -12.17 6.62 20.81
CA MET A 168 -10.84 5.99 20.83
C MET A 168 -10.48 5.55 22.26
N LYS A 169 -11.22 4.58 22.82
CA LYS A 169 -11.02 4.04 24.17
C LYS A 169 -10.57 2.58 24.10
N THR A 170 -10.08 2.05 25.21
CA THR A 170 -9.61 0.65 25.34
C THR A 170 -10.61 -0.40 24.83
N PRO A 171 -11.95 -0.29 25.06
CA PRO A 171 -12.91 -1.25 24.51
C PRO A 171 -12.84 -1.41 22.98
N LEU A 172 -12.47 -0.36 22.23
CA LEU A 172 -12.25 -0.46 20.79
C LEU A 172 -11.13 -1.48 20.46
N CYS A 173 -10.01 -1.42 21.21
CA CYS A 173 -8.86 -2.30 20.98
C CYS A 173 -9.15 -3.74 21.42
N THR A 174 -9.81 -3.93 22.57
CA THR A 174 -10.18 -5.26 23.06
C THR A 174 -11.22 -5.93 22.15
N SER A 175 -12.16 -5.15 21.59
CA SER A 175 -13.13 -5.66 20.62
C SER A 175 -12.47 -6.09 19.31
N ALA A 176 -11.49 -5.34 18.80
CA ALA A 176 -10.71 -5.74 17.63
C ALA A 176 -9.95 -7.05 17.87
N LEU A 177 -9.31 -7.17 19.03
CA LEU A 177 -8.60 -8.39 19.43
C LEU A 177 -9.56 -9.58 19.58
N ASN A 178 -10.72 -9.38 20.22
CA ASN A 178 -11.75 -10.41 20.36
C ASN A 178 -12.30 -10.86 19.01
N SER A 179 -12.46 -9.94 18.04
CA SER A 179 -12.85 -10.27 16.66
C SER A 179 -11.83 -11.20 16.01
N ALA A 180 -10.51 -10.93 16.18
CA ALA A 180 -9.45 -11.78 15.67
C ALA A 180 -9.47 -13.18 16.30
N VAL A 181 -9.58 -13.24 17.62
CA VAL A 181 -9.65 -14.52 18.35
C VAL A 181 -10.90 -15.34 17.98
N LYS A 182 -12.05 -14.69 17.80
CA LYS A 182 -13.27 -15.37 17.34
C LYS A 182 -13.08 -16.03 15.98
N ARG A 183 -12.30 -15.42 15.10
CA ARG A 183 -12.07 -15.92 13.72
C ARG A 183 -11.00 -17.00 13.63
N TYR A 184 -9.91 -16.84 14.35
CA TYR A 184 -8.72 -17.70 14.19
C TYR A 184 -8.34 -18.50 15.42
N GLY A 185 -9.10 -18.40 16.50
CA GLY A 185 -8.82 -19.09 17.75
C GLY A 185 -7.76 -18.41 18.62
N LYS A 186 -7.40 -19.07 19.70
CA LYS A 186 -6.33 -18.68 20.60
C LYS A 186 -5.07 -19.45 20.26
N THR A 187 -3.95 -18.76 20.08
CA THR A 187 -2.64 -19.37 19.98
C THR A 187 -1.84 -18.96 21.22
N GLU A 188 -1.49 -19.91 22.05
CA GLU A 188 -0.70 -19.63 23.25
C GLU A 188 0.64 -19.01 22.90
N GLY A 189 1.07 -18.01 23.66
CA GLY A 189 2.32 -17.30 23.44
C GLY A 189 2.30 -16.31 22.25
N LEU A 190 1.15 -16.15 21.56
CA LEU A 190 1.01 -15.17 20.49
C LEU A 190 1.43 -13.77 20.98
N ILE A 191 2.28 -13.10 20.22
CA ILE A 191 2.77 -11.77 20.53
C ILE A 191 1.83 -10.75 19.88
N VAL A 192 1.26 -9.84 20.70
CA VAL A 192 0.49 -8.68 20.24
C VAL A 192 1.32 -7.43 20.42
N HIS A 193 1.74 -6.82 19.31
CA HIS A 193 2.58 -5.64 19.29
C HIS A 193 1.78 -4.39 18.94
N SER A 194 2.02 -3.31 19.68
CA SER A 194 1.36 -2.01 19.47
C SER A 194 2.32 -0.85 19.72
N ASP A 195 1.87 0.36 19.44
CA ASP A 195 2.48 1.57 19.95
C ASP A 195 2.23 1.72 21.48
N ARG A 196 2.77 2.80 22.10
CA ARG A 196 2.59 3.11 23.51
C ARG A 196 1.36 3.98 23.79
N GLY A 197 0.36 3.93 22.95
CA GLY A 197 -0.91 4.63 23.16
C GLY A 197 -1.58 4.24 24.49
N SER A 198 -2.27 5.20 25.09
CA SER A 198 -2.93 5.00 26.39
C SER A 198 -3.92 3.84 26.41
N GLN A 199 -4.52 3.51 25.24
CA GLN A 199 -5.43 2.40 25.06
C GLN A 199 -4.73 1.05 25.26
N PHE A 200 -3.53 0.91 24.69
CA PHE A 200 -2.72 -0.31 24.72
C PHE A 200 -1.95 -0.48 26.03
N THR A 201 -1.66 0.63 26.76
CA THR A 201 -1.02 0.58 28.08
C THR A 201 -2.01 0.42 29.23
N SER A 202 -3.33 0.42 28.95
CA SER A 202 -4.39 0.31 29.97
C SER A 202 -4.39 -1.06 30.66
N HIS A 203 -4.84 -1.11 31.90
CA HIS A 203 -5.03 -2.36 32.66
C HIS A 203 -5.94 -3.33 31.93
N LEU A 204 -7.10 -2.85 31.45
CA LEU A 204 -8.08 -3.66 30.73
C LEU A 204 -7.49 -4.35 29.49
N PHE A 205 -6.63 -3.68 28.72
CA PHE A 205 -6.02 -4.30 27.53
C PHE A 205 -5.00 -5.37 27.93
N ARG A 206 -4.17 -5.11 28.95
CA ARG A 206 -3.21 -6.07 29.51
C ARG A 206 -3.88 -7.32 30.05
N GLU A 207 -4.92 -7.12 30.86
CA GLU A 207 -5.74 -8.21 31.40
C GLU A 207 -6.39 -9.04 30.28
N THR A 208 -6.90 -8.37 29.24
CA THR A 208 -7.48 -9.05 28.06
C THR A 208 -6.44 -9.93 27.37
N LEU A 209 -5.19 -9.49 27.24
CA LEU A 209 -4.10 -10.28 26.65
C LEU A 209 -3.73 -11.47 27.56
N ALA A 210 -3.56 -11.22 28.86
CA ALA A 210 -3.20 -12.25 29.85
C ALA A 210 -4.25 -13.37 29.89
N ASN A 211 -5.55 -13.03 29.92
CA ASN A 211 -6.65 -13.99 29.92
C ASN A 211 -6.73 -14.84 28.64
N LYS A 212 -6.02 -14.45 27.59
CA LYS A 212 -5.91 -15.19 26.33
C LYS A 212 -4.59 -15.97 26.19
N GLY A 213 -3.68 -15.84 27.14
CA GLY A 213 -2.33 -16.40 27.04
C GLY A 213 -1.43 -15.67 26.04
N PHE A 214 -1.73 -14.41 25.70
CA PHE A 214 -0.99 -13.61 24.74
C PHE A 214 0.11 -12.78 25.44
N ARG A 215 1.21 -12.57 24.74
CA ARG A 215 2.33 -11.75 25.21
C ARG A 215 2.23 -10.34 24.62
N GLN A 216 2.24 -9.34 25.47
CA GLN A 216 2.27 -7.95 25.03
C GLN A 216 3.68 -7.54 24.59
N SER A 217 3.77 -6.82 23.47
CA SER A 217 4.99 -6.17 22.99
C SER A 217 4.69 -4.73 22.61
N MET A 218 5.63 -3.81 22.87
CA MET A 218 5.46 -2.39 22.54
C MET A 218 6.72 -1.82 21.89
N GLY A 219 6.53 -1.08 20.79
CA GLY A 219 7.59 -0.37 20.12
C GLY A 219 8.30 0.66 21.01
N ARG A 220 9.47 1.11 20.60
CA ARG A 220 10.24 2.16 21.29
C ARG A 220 9.62 3.52 21.02
N THR A 221 9.74 4.42 21.99
CA THR A 221 9.27 5.80 21.79
C THR A 221 10.06 6.48 20.67
N GLY A 222 9.35 7.03 19.68
CA GLY A 222 9.95 7.80 18.59
C GLY A 222 10.54 6.98 17.44
N ASN A 223 10.45 5.66 17.45
CA ASN A 223 10.87 4.81 16.34
C ASN A 223 9.65 4.47 15.43
N CYS A 224 9.51 5.21 14.34
CA CYS A 224 8.43 5.01 13.37
C CYS A 224 8.48 3.64 12.63
N PHE A 225 9.61 2.92 12.71
CA PHE A 225 9.74 1.61 12.07
C PHE A 225 9.01 0.51 12.85
N ASP A 226 8.74 0.71 14.14
CA ASP A 226 8.18 -0.32 15.01
C ASP A 226 6.70 -0.63 14.70
N ASN A 227 6.00 0.23 13.91
CA ASN A 227 4.63 -0.02 13.46
C ASN A 227 4.42 0.20 11.95
N ALA A 228 5.49 0.18 11.17
CA ALA A 228 5.48 0.51 9.74
C ALA A 228 4.48 -0.32 8.91
N ARG A 229 4.20 -1.58 9.28
CA ARG A 229 3.23 -2.43 8.60
C ARG A 229 1.79 -1.94 8.82
N MET A 230 1.44 -1.53 10.05
CA MET A 230 0.14 -0.95 10.35
C MET A 230 -0.04 0.41 9.68
N GLU A 231 1.01 1.25 9.69
CA GLU A 231 1.01 2.52 8.95
C GLU A 231 0.78 2.30 7.45
N SER A 232 1.43 1.29 6.87
CA SER A 232 1.26 0.90 5.46
C SER A 232 -0.17 0.44 5.18
N PHE A 233 -0.77 -0.36 6.07
CA PHE A 233 -2.17 -0.78 5.96
C PHE A 233 -3.10 0.42 5.97
N PHE A 234 -2.99 1.30 6.97
CA PHE A 234 -3.86 2.48 7.06
C PHE A 234 -3.64 3.47 5.92
N ALA A 235 -2.40 3.62 5.44
CA ALA A 235 -2.14 4.43 4.25
C ALA A 235 -2.81 3.84 3.00
N THR A 236 -2.83 2.52 2.88
CA THR A 236 -3.50 1.80 1.80
C THR A 236 -5.02 1.99 1.89
N LEU A 237 -5.62 1.72 3.05
CA LEU A 237 -7.06 1.94 3.30
C LEU A 237 -7.48 3.38 2.95
N LYS A 238 -6.70 4.36 3.41
CA LYS A 238 -7.00 5.77 3.14
C LYS A 238 -6.91 6.11 1.66
N LYS A 239 -5.94 5.58 0.92
CA LYS A 239 -5.75 5.86 -0.51
C LYS A 239 -6.74 5.12 -1.39
N ASP A 240 -7.00 3.83 -1.10
CA ASP A 240 -7.88 3.00 -1.91
C ASP A 240 -9.36 3.29 -1.67
N LEU A 241 -9.74 3.67 -0.46
CA LEU A 241 -11.12 3.84 -0.08
C LEU A 241 -11.45 5.26 0.40
N ILE A 242 -10.87 5.70 1.52
CA ILE A 242 -11.33 6.87 2.26
C ILE A 242 -11.18 8.17 1.45
N TYR A 243 -10.10 8.32 0.69
CA TYR A 243 -9.87 9.53 -0.11
C TYR A 243 -10.61 9.55 -1.45
N ARG A 244 -11.22 8.43 -1.83
CA ARG A 244 -12.07 8.32 -3.04
C ARG A 244 -13.53 8.59 -2.75
N LEU A 245 -13.96 8.36 -1.53
CA LEU A 245 -15.31 8.61 -1.07
C LEU A 245 -15.43 10.02 -0.45
N PRO A 246 -16.58 10.67 -0.57
CA PRO A 246 -16.86 11.91 0.13
C PRO A 246 -17.21 11.65 1.60
N VAL A 247 -16.28 11.00 2.34
CA VAL A 247 -16.47 10.51 3.72
C VAL A 247 -16.99 11.62 4.65
N TYR A 248 -16.59 12.86 4.43
CA TYR A 248 -17.07 14.02 5.19
C TYR A 248 -18.56 14.35 4.96
N LYS A 249 -19.19 13.77 3.93
CA LYS A 249 -20.63 13.85 3.62
C LYS A 249 -21.40 12.58 3.98
N MET A 250 -20.70 11.53 4.40
CA MET A 250 -21.25 10.23 4.73
C MET A 250 -21.36 10.06 6.25
N ASN A 251 -22.41 9.39 6.72
CA ASN A 251 -22.53 9.05 8.13
C ASN A 251 -21.58 7.88 8.50
N ARG A 252 -21.32 7.70 9.80
CA ARG A 252 -20.42 6.66 10.31
C ARG A 252 -20.88 5.24 9.95
N ALA A 253 -22.18 4.99 9.86
CA ALA A 253 -22.71 3.66 9.51
C ALA A 253 -22.36 3.29 8.06
N GLU A 254 -22.51 4.23 7.11
CA GLU A 254 -22.11 4.04 5.72
C GLU A 254 -20.59 3.79 5.60
N VAL A 255 -19.79 4.62 6.29
CA VAL A 255 -18.32 4.47 6.25
C VAL A 255 -17.88 3.14 6.85
N ARG A 256 -18.52 2.67 7.94
CA ARG A 256 -18.29 1.34 8.53
C ARG A 256 -18.54 0.23 7.52
N HIS A 257 -19.63 0.31 6.76
CA HIS A 257 -19.97 -0.67 5.74
C HIS A 257 -18.90 -0.76 4.67
N TYR A 258 -18.47 0.37 4.10
CA TYR A 258 -17.42 0.41 3.09
C TYR A 258 -16.07 -0.11 3.60
N ILE A 259 -15.68 0.21 4.84
CA ILE A 259 -14.44 -0.30 5.43
C ILE A 259 -14.52 -1.82 5.61
N PHE A 260 -15.65 -2.32 6.11
CA PHE A 260 -15.87 -3.76 6.28
C PHE A 260 -15.77 -4.49 4.94
N GLU A 261 -16.52 -4.05 3.95
CA GLU A 261 -16.52 -4.63 2.61
C GLU A 261 -15.13 -4.60 1.99
N TRP A 262 -14.47 -3.45 2.00
CA TRP A 262 -13.13 -3.31 1.43
C TRP A 262 -12.11 -4.23 2.13
N THR A 263 -12.15 -4.34 3.44
CA THR A 263 -11.23 -5.19 4.21
C THR A 263 -11.45 -6.68 3.89
N GLU A 264 -12.70 -7.12 3.90
CA GLU A 264 -13.04 -8.54 3.76
C GLU A 264 -13.00 -9.03 2.30
N THR A 265 -13.44 -8.21 1.35
CA THR A 265 -13.59 -8.66 -0.04
C THR A 265 -12.39 -8.31 -0.91
N TYR A 266 -11.75 -7.16 -0.66
CA TYR A 266 -10.63 -6.71 -1.47
C TYR A 266 -9.29 -6.87 -0.78
N TYR A 267 -9.04 -6.20 0.37
CA TYR A 267 -7.73 -6.18 0.99
C TYR A 267 -7.22 -7.58 1.34
N ASN A 268 -8.01 -8.37 2.03
CA ASN A 268 -7.63 -9.71 2.46
C ASN A 268 -7.62 -10.74 1.32
N ARG A 269 -8.46 -10.62 0.31
CA ARG A 269 -8.70 -11.67 -0.70
C ARG A 269 -8.09 -11.40 -2.07
N LYS A 270 -8.00 -10.13 -2.49
CA LYS A 270 -7.63 -9.77 -3.87
C LYS A 270 -6.37 -8.93 -3.95
N ARG A 271 -6.14 -8.06 -2.95
CA ARG A 271 -5.03 -7.13 -3.00
C ARG A 271 -3.69 -7.85 -2.93
N ARG A 272 -2.83 -7.62 -3.93
CA ARG A 272 -1.46 -8.15 -3.96
C ARG A 272 -0.58 -7.48 -2.91
N HIS A 273 0.22 -8.29 -2.20
CA HIS A 273 1.14 -7.82 -1.16
C HIS A 273 2.58 -8.13 -1.51
N THR A 274 3.41 -7.10 -1.67
CA THR A 274 4.84 -7.24 -1.99
C THR A 274 5.68 -7.91 -0.88
N SER A 275 5.14 -7.98 0.33
CA SER A 275 5.77 -8.71 1.45
C SER A 275 5.50 -10.22 1.40
N ASN A 276 4.56 -10.67 0.59
CA ASN A 276 4.26 -12.08 0.39
C ASN A 276 4.98 -12.61 -0.85
N GLU A 277 5.37 -13.87 -0.81
CA GLU A 277 5.93 -14.56 -1.97
C GLU A 277 4.99 -14.43 -3.17
N GLN A 278 5.55 -14.25 -4.36
CA GLN A 278 4.80 -14.04 -5.60
C GLN A 278 3.75 -12.91 -5.53
N ASN A 279 3.90 -11.99 -4.58
CA ASN A 279 2.93 -10.92 -4.30
C ASN A 279 1.50 -11.42 -4.02
N LEU A 280 1.36 -12.60 -3.42
CA LEU A 280 0.07 -13.21 -3.15
C LEU A 280 -0.81 -12.34 -2.24
N PRO A 281 -2.15 -12.34 -2.46
CA PRO A 281 -3.09 -11.79 -1.49
C PRO A 281 -3.00 -12.51 -0.13
N PRO A 282 -3.27 -11.81 0.99
CA PRO A 282 -3.11 -12.36 2.33
C PRO A 282 -3.76 -13.72 2.53
N LEU A 283 -5.05 -13.85 2.29
CA LEU A 283 -5.77 -15.12 2.52
C LEU A 283 -5.41 -16.22 1.52
N VAL A 284 -4.91 -15.87 0.33
CA VAL A 284 -4.39 -16.87 -0.62
C VAL A 284 -3.12 -17.50 -0.07
N LYS A 285 -2.16 -16.70 0.44
CA LYS A 285 -0.96 -17.20 1.11
C LYS A 285 -1.32 -18.10 2.30
N ARG A 286 -2.28 -17.67 3.15
CA ARG A 286 -2.74 -18.45 4.31
C ARG A 286 -3.33 -19.79 3.91
N LYS A 287 -4.15 -19.81 2.87
CA LYS A 287 -4.75 -21.04 2.36
C LYS A 287 -3.70 -22.02 1.85
N LEU A 288 -2.76 -21.57 1.03
CA LEU A 288 -1.67 -22.40 0.53
C LEU A 288 -0.83 -23.00 1.66
N PHE A 289 -0.53 -22.23 2.70
CA PHE A 289 0.17 -22.75 3.89
C PHE A 289 -0.63 -23.82 4.62
N GLN A 290 -1.94 -23.66 4.77
CA GLN A 290 -2.80 -24.67 5.40
C GLN A 290 -2.85 -25.95 4.58
N GLU A 291 -2.95 -25.86 3.25
CA GLU A 291 -2.91 -27.00 2.34
C GLU A 291 -1.58 -27.75 2.41
N GLN A 292 -0.45 -27.03 2.52
CA GLN A 292 0.88 -27.64 2.69
C GLN A 292 0.99 -28.43 4.00
N ILE A 293 0.47 -27.89 5.12
CA ILE A 293 0.48 -28.62 6.40
C ILE A 293 -0.40 -29.85 6.32
N GLN A 294 -1.57 -29.76 5.72
CA GLN A 294 -2.47 -30.91 5.56
C GLN A 294 -1.89 -32.01 4.67
N ALA A 295 -1.11 -31.63 3.65
CA ALA A 295 -0.44 -32.60 2.77
C ALA A 295 0.79 -33.26 3.42
N ALA A 296 1.36 -32.64 4.47
CA ALA A 296 2.52 -33.13 5.20
C ALA A 296 2.15 -33.98 6.46
N ALA A 297 0.89 -33.97 6.86
CA ALA A 297 0.35 -34.71 8.00
C ALA A 297 -0.27 -36.06 7.59
#